data_b6a6cb8a28a27eec1c8b6edccf5f4572
#
_entry.id   b6a6cb8a28a27eec1c8b6edccf5f4572
#
_cell.length_a   1.000
_cell.length_b   1.000
_cell.length_c   1.000
_cell.angle_alpha   90.00
_cell.angle_beta   90.00
_cell.angle_gamma   90.00
#
_symmetry.space_group_name_H-M   'P 1'
#
loop_
_entity.id
_entity.type
_entity.pdbx_description
1 polymer ?
#
loop_
_entity_poly.entity_id
_entity_poly.type
_entity_poly.pdbx_seq_one_letter_code
_entity_poly.pdbx_strand_id
1 'polypeptide(L)'
;QRQMCIRDSFSPDPFERNLGRFRKTPNEGTLFYGLVQDGNDMWDATFFCGSCAVIRRKPLDEIGGIAVETVTEDAHTSLRLHRRGYTSAYMRIPQAAGLATESLSAHIGQRIRWARGMVQIFRLDNPLTGKGLKFAQRLCYVNAMFHFLSGIPRLIFLTAPLAFLLFHAYIIYAPALMIALFVLPHMIHASLTNSKIQGKYRHSFWSEIYETVLAWYIAPPTLVALINPH
;
A
#
# COMPACT_ATOMS: atom_id res chain seq x y z
N GLN A 1 23.33 -7.82 -7.05
CA GLN A 1 22.62 -7.19 -5.92
C GLN A 1 22.08 -5.85 -6.39
N ARG A 2 20.83 -5.56 -6.05
CA ARG A 2 20.23 -4.25 -6.17
C ARG A 2 20.27 -3.59 -4.80
N GLN A 3 20.59 -2.32 -4.77
CA GLN A 3 20.44 -1.49 -3.58
C GLN A 3 19.31 -0.52 -3.85
N MET A 4 18.36 -0.45 -2.94
CA MET A 4 17.28 0.51 -2.93
C MET A 4 17.44 1.38 -1.71
N CYS A 5 17.32 2.68 -1.89
CA CYS A 5 17.46 3.64 -0.80
C CYS A 5 16.14 4.38 -0.56
N ILE A 6 15.97 4.85 0.66
CA ILE A 6 14.83 5.65 1.05
C ILE A 6 14.96 7.05 0.44
N ARG A 7 13.84 7.54 -0.09
CA ARG A 7 13.65 8.95 -0.38
C ARG A 7 12.93 9.60 0.79
N ASP A 8 13.59 10.51 1.48
CA ASP A 8 12.95 11.28 2.54
C ASP A 8 12.13 12.44 1.98
N SER A 9 11.02 12.77 2.64
CA SER A 9 10.19 13.93 2.30
C SER A 9 10.70 15.16 3.04
N PHE A 10 11.14 16.17 2.30
CA PHE A 10 11.66 17.41 2.83
C PHE A 10 10.56 18.36 3.33
N SER A 11 9.36 18.22 2.79
CA SER A 11 8.19 19.03 3.12
C SER A 11 7.02 18.16 3.59
N PRO A 12 6.11 18.74 4.40
CA PRO A 12 4.89 18.04 4.80
C PRO A 12 4.00 17.74 3.60
N ASP A 13 3.35 16.59 3.61
CA ASP A 13 2.26 16.31 2.69
C ASP A 13 1.02 17.16 3.06
N PRO A 14 -0.03 17.21 2.20
CA PRO A 14 -1.22 18.03 2.48
C PRO A 14 -1.96 17.66 3.77
N PHE A 15 -1.99 16.38 4.17
CA PHE A 15 -2.61 15.97 5.43
C PHE A 15 -1.79 16.43 6.63
N GLU A 16 -0.48 16.19 6.60
CA GLU A 16 0.44 16.60 7.67
C GLU A 16 0.40 18.13 7.86
N ARG A 17 0.40 18.88 6.76
CA ARG A 17 0.37 20.35 6.77
C ARG A 17 -0.95 20.89 7.31
N ASN A 18 -2.07 20.44 6.77
CA ASN A 18 -3.39 20.97 7.11
C ASN A 18 -3.82 20.61 8.53
N LEU A 19 -3.33 19.50 9.06
CA LEU A 19 -3.61 19.06 10.43
C LEU A 19 -2.50 19.42 11.43
N GLY A 20 -1.47 20.15 11.00
CA GLY A 20 -0.35 20.56 11.85
C GLY A 20 0.43 19.38 12.44
N ARG A 21 0.53 18.27 11.70
CA ARG A 21 1.10 17.01 12.17
C ARG A 21 2.49 16.69 11.63
N PHE A 22 3.07 17.56 10.81
CA PHE A 22 4.41 17.35 10.26
C PHE A 22 5.44 17.04 11.35
N ARG A 23 6.14 15.93 11.23
CA ARG A 23 7.09 15.38 12.19
C ARG A 23 6.54 15.10 13.60
N LYS A 24 5.24 15.32 13.84
CA LYS A 24 4.59 15.00 15.12
C LYS A 24 3.98 13.60 15.12
N THR A 25 3.58 13.13 13.94
CA THR A 25 3.07 11.77 13.73
C THR A 25 3.79 11.15 12.54
N PRO A 26 4.08 9.84 12.58
CA PRO A 26 4.64 9.15 11.43
C PRO A 26 3.69 9.26 10.24
N ASN A 27 4.23 9.56 9.07
CA ASN A 27 3.47 9.57 7.82
C ASN A 27 3.41 8.17 7.19
N GLU A 28 2.65 8.04 6.12
CA GLU A 28 2.48 6.77 5.40
C GLU A 28 3.81 6.21 4.84
N GLY A 29 4.69 7.09 4.38
CA GLY A 29 6.04 6.71 3.94
C GLY A 29 6.87 6.08 5.05
N THR A 30 6.70 6.53 6.29
CA THR A 30 7.42 5.98 7.45
C THR A 30 7.07 4.51 7.68
N LEU A 31 5.81 4.12 7.55
CA LEU A 31 5.41 2.71 7.64
C LEU A 31 5.97 1.90 6.46
N PHE A 32 5.79 2.41 5.24
CA PHE A 32 6.20 1.69 4.04
C PHE A 32 7.72 1.48 3.98
N TYR A 33 8.51 2.54 4.13
CA TYR A 33 9.97 2.46 4.04
C TYR A 33 10.61 1.91 5.32
N GLY A 34 10.02 2.12 6.48
CA GLY A 34 10.59 1.72 7.76
C GLY A 34 10.25 0.30 8.20
N LEU A 35 9.13 -0.27 7.79
CA LEU A 35 8.68 -1.58 8.22
C LEU A 35 8.39 -2.53 7.05
N VAL A 36 7.61 -2.07 6.06
CA VAL A 36 7.14 -2.95 4.97
C VAL A 36 8.30 -3.35 4.06
N GLN A 37 9.15 -2.41 3.64
CA GLN A 37 10.29 -2.71 2.79
C GLN A 37 11.38 -3.51 3.51
N ASP A 38 11.62 -3.28 4.80
CA ASP A 38 12.50 -4.11 5.62
C ASP A 38 11.98 -5.56 5.69
N GLY A 39 10.68 -5.74 5.90
CA GLY A 39 10.05 -7.05 5.90
C GLY A 39 10.11 -7.74 4.53
N ASN A 40 9.88 -6.99 3.46
CA ASN A 40 10.01 -7.50 2.09
C ASN A 40 11.46 -7.92 1.77
N ASP A 41 12.46 -7.18 2.27
CA ASP A 41 13.87 -7.50 2.08
C ASP A 41 14.24 -8.85 2.68
N MET A 42 13.74 -9.16 3.88
CA MET A 42 13.92 -10.45 4.53
C MET A 42 13.45 -11.64 3.66
N TRP A 43 12.43 -11.41 2.84
CA TRP A 43 11.86 -12.42 1.94
C TRP A 43 12.32 -12.28 0.49
N ASP A 44 13.32 -11.43 0.23
CA ASP A 44 13.83 -11.18 -1.12
C ASP A 44 12.72 -10.70 -2.09
N ALA A 45 11.86 -9.82 -1.59
CA ALA A 45 10.67 -9.32 -2.28
C ALA A 45 10.57 -7.78 -2.31
N THR A 46 11.62 -7.09 -1.86
CA THR A 46 11.64 -5.63 -1.88
C THR A 46 11.72 -5.11 -3.32
N PHE A 47 10.98 -4.04 -3.61
CA PHE A 47 10.95 -3.41 -4.92
C PHE A 47 11.32 -1.93 -4.83
N PHE A 48 11.90 -1.39 -5.89
CA PHE A 48 12.22 0.04 -5.93
C PHE A 48 10.97 0.87 -6.20
N CYS A 49 11.01 2.15 -5.81
CA CYS A 49 9.87 3.04 -5.83
C CYS A 49 10.18 4.27 -6.70
N GLY A 50 10.33 4.04 -7.99
CA GLY A 50 10.54 5.04 -9.04
C GLY A 50 11.94 5.68 -9.05
N SER A 51 12.59 5.84 -7.90
CA SER A 51 13.90 6.51 -7.79
C SER A 51 14.80 5.82 -6.77
N CYS A 52 16.06 6.29 -6.65
CA CYS A 52 17.03 5.80 -5.65
C CYS A 52 17.27 4.28 -5.73
N ALA A 53 17.42 3.75 -6.94
CA ALA A 53 17.71 2.34 -7.14
C ALA A 53 18.89 2.14 -8.07
N VAL A 54 19.73 1.14 -7.77
CA VAL A 54 20.78 0.66 -8.65
C VAL A 54 20.38 -0.71 -9.18
N ILE A 55 20.25 -0.83 -10.49
CA ILE A 55 19.82 -2.05 -11.16
C ILE A 55 20.95 -2.54 -12.07
N ARG A 56 21.32 -3.82 -11.93
CA ARG A 56 22.29 -4.43 -12.85
C ARG A 56 21.72 -4.46 -14.27
N ARG A 57 22.51 -4.06 -15.23
CA ARG A 57 22.10 -3.96 -16.65
C ARG A 57 21.72 -5.32 -17.23
N LYS A 58 22.54 -6.34 -17.04
CA LYS A 58 22.28 -7.69 -17.59
C LYS A 58 20.91 -8.26 -17.19
N PRO A 59 20.52 -8.35 -15.89
CA PRO A 59 19.19 -8.77 -15.51
C PRO A 59 18.06 -7.93 -16.10
N LEU A 60 18.29 -6.63 -16.23
CA LEU A 60 17.30 -5.72 -16.81
C LEU A 60 17.10 -6.02 -18.30
N ASP A 61 18.16 -6.24 -19.04
CA ASP A 61 18.09 -6.56 -20.48
C ASP A 61 17.41 -7.94 -20.69
N GLU A 62 17.65 -8.92 -19.81
CA GLU A 62 17.02 -10.25 -19.86
C GLU A 62 15.48 -10.24 -19.69
N ILE A 63 14.94 -9.22 -19.04
CA ILE A 63 13.48 -9.06 -18.89
C ILE A 63 12.88 -8.09 -19.91
N GLY A 64 13.68 -7.57 -20.84
CA GLY A 64 13.25 -6.63 -21.86
C GLY A 64 13.21 -5.17 -21.42
N GLY A 65 13.92 -4.82 -20.34
CA GLY A 65 13.97 -3.44 -19.84
C GLY A 65 13.00 -3.16 -18.70
N ILE A 66 12.70 -1.89 -18.49
CA ILE A 66 11.69 -1.44 -17.52
C ILE A 66 10.30 -1.83 -18.04
N ALA A 67 9.43 -2.33 -17.17
CA ALA A 67 8.05 -2.64 -17.53
C ALA A 67 7.30 -1.34 -17.91
N VAL A 68 6.61 -1.36 -19.03
CA VAL A 68 5.87 -0.18 -19.57
C VAL A 68 4.36 -0.40 -19.59
N GLU A 69 3.91 -1.61 -19.28
CA GLU A 69 2.51 -2.01 -19.38
C GLU A 69 1.65 -1.55 -18.20
N THR A 70 2.30 -1.11 -17.12
CA THR A 70 1.61 -0.67 -15.90
C THR A 70 2.17 0.68 -15.42
N VAL A 71 1.32 1.44 -14.75
CA VAL A 71 1.68 2.79 -14.25
C VAL A 71 2.70 2.73 -13.10
N THR A 72 2.81 1.60 -12.41
CA THR A 72 3.83 1.33 -11.39
C THR A 72 4.91 0.40 -11.97
N GLU A 73 5.65 0.94 -12.92
CA GLU A 73 6.70 0.25 -13.67
C GLU A 73 7.82 -0.29 -12.77
N ASP A 74 8.06 0.37 -11.65
CA ASP A 74 9.05 0.02 -10.64
C ASP A 74 8.73 -1.31 -9.95
N ALA A 75 7.54 -1.43 -9.38
CA ALA A 75 7.07 -2.66 -8.74
C ALA A 75 6.96 -3.80 -9.76
N HIS A 76 6.46 -3.53 -10.97
CA HIS A 76 6.32 -4.52 -12.03
C HIS A 76 7.68 -5.02 -12.54
N THR A 77 8.62 -4.12 -12.78
CA THR A 77 10.00 -4.49 -13.17
C THR A 77 10.65 -5.36 -12.10
N SER A 78 10.47 -5.01 -10.82
CA SER A 78 10.99 -5.80 -9.71
C SER A 78 10.38 -7.19 -9.65
N LEU A 79 9.05 -7.29 -9.84
CA LEU A 79 8.34 -8.57 -9.91
C LEU A 79 8.90 -9.46 -11.01
N ARG A 80 9.10 -8.94 -12.23
CA ARG A 80 9.69 -9.67 -13.35
C ARG A 80 11.10 -10.18 -13.06
N LEU A 81 11.92 -9.37 -12.38
CA LEU A 81 13.26 -9.78 -12.00
C LEU A 81 13.26 -10.86 -10.94
N HIS A 82 12.38 -10.78 -9.93
CA HIS A 82 12.23 -11.83 -8.94
C HIS A 82 11.72 -13.14 -9.56
N ARG A 83 10.83 -13.08 -10.55
CA ARG A 83 10.39 -14.26 -11.32
C ARG A 83 11.55 -14.97 -12.05
N ARG A 84 12.58 -14.25 -12.45
CA ARG A 84 13.80 -14.79 -13.05
C ARG A 84 14.82 -15.27 -12.01
N GLY A 85 14.45 -15.25 -10.71
CA GLY A 85 15.33 -15.70 -9.63
C GLY A 85 16.39 -14.68 -9.21
N TYR A 86 16.31 -13.43 -9.70
CA TYR A 86 17.17 -12.36 -9.23
C TYR A 86 16.74 -11.88 -7.85
N THR A 87 17.72 -11.51 -7.04
CA THR A 87 17.52 -11.00 -5.68
C THR A 87 17.56 -9.48 -5.64
N SER A 88 16.93 -8.89 -4.66
CA SER A 88 17.02 -7.48 -4.33
C SER A 88 17.53 -7.27 -2.91
N ALA A 89 18.03 -6.09 -2.62
CA ALA A 89 18.44 -5.70 -1.27
C ALA A 89 17.96 -4.27 -0.98
N TYR A 90 17.44 -4.07 0.19
CA TYR A 90 16.96 -2.79 0.66
C TYR A 90 17.97 -2.11 1.58
N MET A 91 18.18 -0.82 1.38
CA MET A 91 19.02 -0.02 2.26
C MET A 91 18.15 1.04 2.96
N ARG A 92 18.01 0.89 4.26
CA ARG A 92 17.16 1.75 5.09
C ARG A 92 17.71 3.15 5.33
N ILE A 93 18.92 3.43 4.89
CA ILE A 93 19.53 4.76 5.06
C ILE A 93 18.99 5.70 3.98
N PRO A 94 18.41 6.86 4.34
CA PRO A 94 17.97 7.84 3.35
C PRO A 94 19.16 8.35 2.53
N GLN A 95 19.12 8.16 1.22
CA GLN A 95 20.17 8.59 0.29
C GLN A 95 19.72 9.76 -0.59
N ALA A 96 18.42 10.05 -0.59
CA ALA A 96 17.87 11.17 -1.34
C ALA A 96 16.71 11.79 -0.58
N ALA A 97 16.52 13.10 -0.79
CA ALA A 97 15.39 13.84 -0.27
C ALA A 97 14.63 14.51 -1.42
N GLY A 98 13.34 14.66 -1.28
CA GLY A 98 12.51 15.32 -2.28
C GLY A 98 11.29 15.98 -1.65
N LEU A 99 10.64 16.83 -2.43
CA LEU A 99 9.40 17.48 -2.01
C LEU A 99 8.25 16.45 -2.02
N ALA A 100 7.43 16.49 -0.97
CA ALA A 100 6.13 15.84 -0.99
C ALA A 100 5.18 16.59 -1.94
N THR A 101 4.04 16.01 -2.25
CA THR A 101 3.00 16.70 -3.02
C THR A 101 2.50 17.91 -2.23
N GLU A 102 2.46 19.08 -2.88
CA GLU A 102 2.12 20.34 -2.19
C GLU A 102 0.61 20.54 -2.06
N SER A 103 -0.18 20.02 -2.98
CA SER A 103 -1.64 20.15 -2.99
C SER A 103 -2.34 18.82 -2.74
N LEU A 104 -3.52 18.86 -2.14
CA LEU A 104 -4.36 17.68 -1.92
C LEU A 104 -4.72 17.01 -3.24
N SER A 105 -5.00 17.76 -4.29
CA SER A 105 -5.29 17.23 -5.62
C SER A 105 -4.10 16.44 -6.20
N ALA A 106 -2.89 16.97 -6.09
CA ALA A 106 -1.68 16.27 -6.54
C ALA A 106 -1.42 15.01 -5.71
N HIS A 107 -1.68 15.06 -4.39
CA HIS A 107 -1.56 13.91 -3.50
C HIS A 107 -2.56 12.80 -3.88
N ILE A 108 -3.83 13.13 -4.04
CA ILE A 108 -4.87 12.21 -4.49
C ILE A 108 -4.51 11.62 -5.86
N GLY A 109 -4.11 12.45 -6.82
CA GLY A 109 -3.70 11.99 -8.15
C GLY A 109 -2.52 11.01 -8.10
N GLN A 110 -1.55 11.22 -7.21
CA GLN A 110 -0.45 10.29 -6.98
C GLN A 110 -0.95 8.94 -6.44
N ARG A 111 -1.86 8.95 -5.47
CA ARG A 111 -2.44 7.73 -4.88
C ARG A 111 -3.29 6.96 -5.89
N ILE A 112 -4.07 7.64 -6.70
CA ILE A 112 -4.84 7.04 -7.80
C ILE A 112 -3.91 6.30 -8.78
N ARG A 113 -2.79 6.93 -9.18
CA ARG A 113 -1.82 6.28 -10.07
C ARG A 113 -1.22 5.02 -9.46
N TRP A 114 -0.81 5.07 -8.19
CA TRP A 114 -0.25 3.90 -7.51
C TRP A 114 -1.29 2.79 -7.36
N ALA A 115 -2.49 3.13 -6.95
CA ALA A 115 -3.58 2.17 -6.80
C ALA A 115 -3.92 1.49 -8.12
N ARG A 116 -4.08 2.27 -9.20
CA ARG A 116 -4.32 1.74 -10.54
C ARG A 116 -3.18 0.82 -10.99
N GLY A 117 -1.93 1.26 -10.86
CA GLY A 117 -0.77 0.48 -11.29
C GLY A 117 -0.63 -0.85 -10.56
N MET A 118 -0.82 -0.87 -9.23
CA MET A 118 -0.74 -2.11 -8.45
C MET A 118 -1.86 -3.10 -8.81
N VAL A 119 -3.07 -2.60 -9.08
CA VAL A 119 -4.17 -3.45 -9.57
C VAL A 119 -3.92 -3.92 -11.00
N GLN A 120 -3.34 -3.09 -11.87
CA GLN A 120 -2.91 -3.52 -13.21
C GLN A 120 -1.92 -4.68 -13.14
N ILE A 121 -0.90 -4.61 -12.27
CA ILE A 121 0.04 -5.73 -12.08
C ILE A 121 -0.71 -6.97 -11.63
N PHE A 122 -1.62 -6.86 -10.66
CA PHE A 122 -2.40 -7.99 -10.18
C PHE A 122 -3.21 -8.67 -11.29
N ARG A 123 -3.69 -7.90 -12.28
CA ARG A 123 -4.46 -8.43 -13.42
C ARG A 123 -3.57 -8.98 -14.53
N LEU A 124 -2.47 -8.30 -14.88
CA LEU A 124 -1.63 -8.63 -16.03
C LEU A 124 -0.51 -9.62 -15.70
N ASP A 125 0.06 -9.52 -14.51
CA ASP A 125 1.17 -10.39 -14.04
C ASP A 125 0.92 -10.85 -12.60
N ASN A 126 -0.14 -11.64 -12.41
CA ASN A 126 -0.62 -12.05 -11.10
C ASN A 126 0.45 -12.80 -10.30
N PRO A 127 0.86 -12.31 -9.10
CA PRO A 127 1.90 -12.95 -8.31
C PRO A 127 1.48 -14.32 -7.76
N LEU A 128 0.18 -14.59 -7.59
CA LEU A 128 -0.30 -15.87 -7.06
C LEU A 128 -0.20 -17.01 -8.09
N THR A 129 -0.53 -16.74 -9.34
CA THR A 129 -0.64 -17.78 -10.38
C THR A 129 0.61 -17.90 -11.24
N GLY A 130 1.36 -16.82 -11.43
CA GLY A 130 2.55 -16.80 -12.27
C GLY A 130 3.69 -17.64 -11.68
N LYS A 131 4.55 -18.22 -12.55
CA LYS A 131 5.72 -19.02 -12.18
C LYS A 131 6.89 -18.13 -11.70
N GLY A 132 7.87 -18.74 -11.03
CA GLY A 132 9.17 -18.13 -10.72
C GLY A 132 9.28 -17.43 -9.37
N LEU A 133 8.19 -17.15 -8.65
CA LEU A 133 8.22 -16.57 -7.30
C LEU A 133 8.20 -17.65 -6.21
N LYS A 134 8.98 -17.44 -5.16
CA LYS A 134 8.87 -18.18 -3.90
C LYS A 134 7.56 -17.84 -3.20
N PHE A 135 7.07 -18.72 -2.32
CA PHE A 135 5.79 -18.51 -1.61
C PHE A 135 5.76 -17.19 -0.81
N ALA A 136 6.81 -16.90 -0.06
CA ALA A 136 6.90 -15.66 0.71
C ALA A 136 6.91 -14.40 -0.19
N GLN A 137 7.61 -14.45 -1.33
CA GLN A 137 7.58 -13.34 -2.31
C GLN A 137 6.16 -13.10 -2.83
N ARG A 138 5.40 -14.18 -3.11
CA ARG A 138 4.00 -14.06 -3.53
C ARG A 138 3.15 -13.31 -2.50
N LEU A 139 3.30 -13.68 -1.23
CA LEU A 139 2.58 -13.02 -0.13
C LEU A 139 2.95 -11.54 -0.01
N CYS A 140 4.23 -11.17 -0.11
CA CYS A 140 4.69 -9.79 -0.07
C CYS A 140 4.10 -8.96 -1.20
N TYR A 141 4.13 -9.46 -2.45
CA TYR A 141 3.55 -8.76 -3.59
C TYR A 141 2.03 -8.65 -3.50
N VAL A 142 1.34 -9.71 -3.11
CA VAL A 142 -0.12 -9.70 -2.91
C VAL A 142 -0.51 -8.70 -1.82
N ASN A 143 0.22 -8.67 -0.72
CA ASN A 143 -0.02 -7.71 0.36
C ASN A 143 0.12 -6.26 -0.13
N ALA A 144 1.17 -5.96 -0.91
CA ALA A 144 1.36 -4.63 -1.49
C ALA A 144 0.23 -4.24 -2.46
N MET A 145 -0.27 -5.18 -3.25
CA MET A 145 -1.38 -4.94 -4.19
C MET A 145 -2.72 -4.80 -3.46
N PHE A 146 -3.00 -5.64 -2.46
CA PHE A 146 -4.24 -5.62 -1.70
C PHE A 146 -4.37 -4.39 -0.80
N HIS A 147 -3.26 -3.79 -0.41
CA HIS A 147 -3.30 -2.51 0.29
C HIS A 147 -4.15 -1.48 -0.48
N PHE A 148 -3.99 -1.38 -1.79
CA PHE A 148 -4.75 -0.43 -2.62
C PHE A 148 -6.20 -0.85 -2.90
N LEU A 149 -6.55 -2.12 -2.71
CA LEU A 149 -7.93 -2.58 -2.79
C LEU A 149 -8.72 -2.37 -1.49
N SER A 150 -8.05 -2.03 -0.40
CA SER A 150 -8.67 -1.81 0.92
C SER A 150 -9.70 -0.68 0.94
N GLY A 151 -9.66 0.24 -0.03
CA GLY A 151 -10.65 1.31 -0.17
C GLY A 151 -12.07 0.81 -0.38
N ILE A 152 -12.24 -0.31 -1.11
CA ILE A 152 -13.56 -0.89 -1.42
C ILE A 152 -14.25 -1.41 -0.15
N PRO A 153 -13.68 -2.36 0.60
CA PRO A 153 -14.30 -2.84 1.84
C PRO A 153 -14.46 -1.71 2.87
N ARG A 154 -13.53 -0.74 2.92
CA ARG A 154 -13.66 0.41 3.81
C ARG A 154 -14.92 1.23 3.52
N LEU A 155 -15.22 1.52 2.25
CA LEU A 155 -16.44 2.21 1.85
C LEU A 155 -17.70 1.39 2.18
N ILE A 156 -17.66 0.08 1.94
CA ILE A 156 -18.77 -0.82 2.30
C ILE A 156 -19.04 -0.75 3.80
N PHE A 157 -18.01 -0.90 4.65
CA PHE A 157 -18.19 -0.82 6.11
C PHE A 157 -18.64 0.56 6.59
N LEU A 158 -18.17 1.63 5.96
CA LEU A 158 -18.59 2.99 6.32
C LEU A 158 -20.06 3.25 5.96
N THR A 159 -20.54 2.70 4.84
CA THR A 159 -21.92 2.89 4.36
C THR A 159 -22.88 1.81 4.87
N ALA A 160 -22.40 0.71 5.39
CA ALA A 160 -23.23 -0.39 5.89
C ALA A 160 -24.32 0.04 6.91
N PRO A 161 -24.06 0.94 7.88
CA PRO A 161 -25.10 1.43 8.79
C PRO A 161 -26.26 2.12 8.09
N LEU A 162 -26.02 2.73 6.92
CA LEU A 162 -27.09 3.39 6.14
C LEU A 162 -28.13 2.41 5.62
N ALA A 163 -27.76 1.15 5.39
CA ALA A 163 -28.71 0.11 5.00
C ALA A 163 -29.81 -0.08 6.05
N PHE A 164 -29.43 -0.07 7.34
CA PHE A 164 -30.38 -0.11 8.43
C PHE A 164 -31.14 1.20 8.58
N LEU A 165 -30.46 2.35 8.58
CA LEU A 165 -31.08 3.64 8.83
C LEU A 165 -32.08 4.04 7.74
N LEU A 166 -31.82 3.71 6.47
CA LEU A 166 -32.66 4.09 5.34
C LEU A 166 -33.69 3.05 4.94
N PHE A 167 -33.33 1.75 5.07
CA PHE A 167 -34.14 0.66 4.53
C PHE A 167 -34.60 -0.33 5.61
N HIS A 168 -34.25 -0.12 6.90
CA HIS A 168 -34.46 -1.06 8.01
C HIS A 168 -33.90 -2.47 7.72
N ALA A 169 -32.90 -2.56 6.84
CA ALA A 169 -32.26 -3.83 6.47
C ALA A 169 -31.20 -4.20 7.51
N TYR A 170 -31.42 -5.33 8.17
CA TYR A 170 -30.45 -5.85 9.14
C TYR A 170 -29.36 -6.64 8.41
N ILE A 171 -28.12 -6.16 8.49
CA ILE A 171 -26.95 -6.90 7.97
C ILE A 171 -26.55 -8.00 8.97
N ILE A 172 -26.67 -7.69 10.27
CA ILE A 172 -26.45 -8.64 11.36
C ILE A 172 -27.68 -8.63 12.26
N TYR A 173 -28.35 -9.78 12.37
CA TYR A 173 -29.47 -9.94 13.28
C TYR A 173 -29.00 -10.53 14.60
N ALA A 174 -28.59 -9.65 15.52
CA ALA A 174 -28.13 -10.03 16.84
C ALA A 174 -28.46 -8.94 17.87
N PRO A 175 -28.69 -9.32 19.17
CA PRO A 175 -28.85 -8.34 20.23
C PRO A 175 -27.60 -7.46 20.38
N ALA A 176 -27.77 -6.19 20.66
CA ALA A 176 -26.67 -5.21 20.79
C ALA A 176 -25.59 -5.66 21.81
N LEU A 177 -26.01 -6.30 22.91
CA LEU A 177 -25.08 -6.83 23.90
C LEU A 177 -24.17 -7.92 23.31
N MET A 178 -24.71 -8.83 22.50
CA MET A 178 -23.91 -9.88 21.84
C MET A 178 -22.92 -9.26 20.86
N ILE A 179 -23.35 -8.28 20.08
CA ILE A 179 -22.45 -7.55 19.18
C ILE A 179 -21.31 -6.91 19.99
N ALA A 180 -21.63 -6.21 21.08
CA ALA A 180 -20.63 -5.56 21.92
C ALA A 180 -19.63 -6.57 22.52
N LEU A 181 -20.11 -7.72 23.03
CA LEU A 181 -19.25 -8.75 23.64
C LEU A 181 -18.22 -9.34 22.66
N PHE A 182 -18.52 -9.40 21.36
CA PHE A 182 -17.58 -9.88 20.35
C PHE A 182 -16.73 -8.75 19.73
N VAL A 183 -17.35 -7.61 19.46
CA VAL A 183 -16.68 -6.50 18.76
C VAL A 183 -15.69 -5.76 19.66
N LEU A 184 -16.06 -5.46 20.91
CA LEU A 184 -15.19 -4.69 21.81
C LEU A 184 -13.85 -5.40 22.11
N PRO A 185 -13.81 -6.68 22.51
CA PRO A 185 -12.54 -7.39 22.69
C PRO A 185 -11.70 -7.41 21.41
N HIS A 186 -12.34 -7.66 20.24
CA HIS A 186 -11.64 -7.63 18.98
C HIS A 186 -11.00 -6.26 18.69
N MET A 187 -11.75 -5.18 18.84
CA MET A 187 -11.24 -3.82 18.62
C MET A 187 -10.09 -3.47 19.57
N ILE A 188 -10.21 -3.84 20.86
CA ILE A 188 -9.16 -3.59 21.86
C ILE A 188 -7.90 -4.35 21.47
N HIS A 189 -8.00 -5.66 21.20
CA HIS A 189 -6.84 -6.46 20.82
C HIS A 189 -6.22 -6.01 19.49
N ALA A 190 -7.01 -5.69 18.50
CA ALA A 190 -6.52 -5.16 17.21
C ALA A 190 -5.76 -3.83 17.41
N SER A 191 -6.30 -2.92 18.23
CA SER A 191 -5.64 -1.64 18.55
C SER A 191 -4.33 -1.85 19.31
N LEU A 192 -4.31 -2.72 20.32
CA LEU A 192 -3.10 -3.05 21.07
C LEU A 192 -2.04 -3.70 20.19
N THR A 193 -2.43 -4.65 19.34
CA THR A 193 -1.52 -5.33 18.41
C THR A 193 -0.93 -4.35 17.41
N ASN A 194 -1.75 -3.52 16.79
CA ASN A 194 -1.28 -2.49 15.86
C ASN A 194 -0.34 -1.50 16.54
N SER A 195 -0.66 -1.05 17.74
CA SER A 195 0.21 -0.16 18.52
C SER A 195 1.56 -0.81 18.86
N LYS A 196 1.58 -2.09 19.22
CA LYS A 196 2.81 -2.84 19.51
C LYS A 196 3.68 -3.04 18.28
N ILE A 197 3.09 -3.44 17.16
CA ILE A 197 3.82 -3.80 15.93
C ILE A 197 4.19 -2.55 15.11
N GLN A 198 3.25 -1.63 14.94
CA GLN A 198 3.37 -0.51 14.00
C GLN A 198 3.48 0.87 14.67
N GLY A 199 3.35 0.98 15.98
CA GLY A 199 3.22 2.26 16.68
C GLY A 199 4.39 3.23 16.49
N LYS A 200 5.59 2.73 16.16
CA LYS A 200 6.74 3.55 15.78
C LYS A 200 6.65 4.13 14.37
N TYR A 201 5.86 3.50 13.50
CA TYR A 201 5.80 3.79 12.06
C TYR A 201 4.45 4.31 11.61
N ARG A 202 3.41 4.14 12.42
CA ARG A 202 2.04 4.51 12.09
C ARG A 202 1.29 4.98 13.33
N HIS A 203 0.55 6.09 13.19
CA HIS A 203 -0.41 6.52 14.20
C HIS A 203 -1.81 6.06 13.78
N SER A 204 -2.33 5.00 14.43
CA SER A 204 -3.56 4.32 14.01
C SER A 204 -4.73 5.27 13.74
N PHE A 205 -5.04 6.20 14.64
CA PHE A 205 -6.16 7.14 14.49
C PHE A 205 -6.02 8.03 13.24
N TRP A 206 -4.87 8.70 13.08
CA TRP A 206 -4.67 9.62 11.94
C TRP A 206 -4.57 8.87 10.62
N SER A 207 -3.95 7.71 10.61
CA SER A 207 -3.88 6.87 9.41
C SER A 207 -5.26 6.40 8.96
N GLU A 208 -6.15 6.04 9.90
CA GLU A 208 -7.54 5.67 9.57
C GLU A 208 -8.30 6.83 8.92
N ILE A 209 -8.10 8.06 9.42
CA ILE A 209 -8.71 9.25 8.81
C ILE A 209 -8.18 9.44 7.38
N TYR A 210 -6.85 9.39 7.18
CA TYR A 210 -6.25 9.59 5.86
C TYR A 210 -6.70 8.53 4.86
N GLU A 211 -6.67 7.26 5.26
CA GLU A 211 -7.12 6.15 4.41
C GLU A 211 -8.62 6.22 4.11
N THR A 212 -9.44 6.69 5.05
CA THR A 212 -10.88 6.85 4.84
C THR A 212 -11.18 7.95 3.83
N VAL A 213 -10.51 9.10 3.94
CA VAL A 213 -10.64 10.19 2.95
C VAL A 213 -10.18 9.71 1.57
N LEU A 214 -9.06 9.01 1.50
CA LEU A 214 -8.52 8.51 0.23
C LEU A 214 -9.36 7.38 -0.40
N ALA A 215 -10.05 6.58 0.41
CA ALA A 215 -10.82 5.42 -0.05
C ALA A 215 -11.85 5.80 -1.13
N TRP A 216 -12.53 6.94 -0.97
CA TRP A 216 -13.51 7.44 -1.94
C TRP A 216 -12.89 7.71 -3.32
N TYR A 217 -11.67 8.23 -3.34
CA TYR A 217 -10.97 8.58 -4.58
C TYR A 217 -10.25 7.38 -5.21
N ILE A 218 -9.81 6.41 -4.40
CA ILE A 218 -9.04 5.26 -4.86
C ILE A 218 -9.95 4.12 -5.33
N ALA A 219 -11.10 3.91 -4.70
CA ALA A 219 -11.99 2.79 -5.02
C ALA A 219 -12.48 2.78 -6.48
N PRO A 220 -12.96 3.88 -7.11
CA PRO A 220 -13.38 3.84 -8.49
C PRO A 220 -12.29 3.44 -9.49
N PRO A 221 -11.09 4.05 -9.48
CA PRO A 221 -10.03 3.66 -10.42
C PRO A 221 -9.50 2.25 -10.19
N THR A 222 -9.52 1.72 -8.95
CA THR A 222 -9.15 0.34 -8.70
C THR A 222 -10.19 -0.64 -9.24
N LEU A 223 -11.48 -0.34 -9.11
CA LEU A 223 -12.55 -1.14 -9.72
C LEU A 223 -12.45 -1.15 -11.25
N VAL A 224 -12.22 0.00 -11.86
CA VAL A 224 -12.01 0.09 -13.31
C VAL A 224 -10.81 -0.74 -13.74
N ALA A 225 -9.68 -0.64 -13.06
CA ALA A 225 -8.48 -1.40 -13.36
C ALA A 225 -8.65 -2.93 -13.12
N LEU A 226 -9.52 -3.34 -12.20
CA LEU A 226 -9.88 -4.75 -12.02
C LEU A 226 -10.66 -5.31 -13.21
N ILE A 227 -11.53 -4.51 -13.82
CA ILE A 227 -12.37 -4.93 -14.96
C ILE A 227 -11.56 -4.79 -16.25
N ASN A 228 -10.98 -3.63 -16.47
CA ASN A 228 -10.16 -3.31 -17.65
C ASN A 228 -8.82 -2.71 -17.20
N PRO A 229 -7.74 -3.50 -17.22
CA PRO A 229 -6.41 -3.07 -16.78
C PRO A 229 -5.66 -2.19 -17.80
N HIS A 230 -6.20 -2.00 -19.00
CA HIS A 230 -5.59 -1.23 -20.11
C HIS A 230 -6.07 0.23 -20.17
#